data_ace5cf39694c2bb11b4f04056e409cc6
#
_entry.id   ace5cf39694c2bb11b4f04056e409cc6
#
_cell.length_a   1.000
_cell.length_b   1.000
_cell.length_c   1.000
_cell.angle_alpha   90.00
_cell.angle_beta   90.00
_cell.angle_gamma   90.00
#
_symmetry.space_group_name_H-M   'P 1'
#
loop_
_entity.id
_entity.type
_entity.pdbx_description
1 polymer ?
#
loop_
_entity_poly.entity_id
_entity_poly.type
_entity_poly.pdbx_seq_one_letter_code
_entity_poly.pdbx_strand_id
1 'polypeptide(L)'
;MVKIRFIFDDCSVLGTLKSSASTDDFVRQLPLTLDLQDYANTEKIAYLPNKLTREGAPSGTQSKTGDISYYAPWGNLVIFYKDFGYASGIIKLGQIDDGIHCFISKETNRVTIEKLN
;
A
#
# COMPACT_ATOMS: atom_id res chain seq x y z
N MET A 1 -14.55 0.83 -7.27
CA MET A 1 -13.56 1.12 -6.23
C MET A 1 -13.74 0.19 -5.03
N VAL A 2 -12.66 -0.11 -4.36
CA VAL A 2 -12.68 -1.03 -3.23
C VAL A 2 -12.23 -0.27 -1.98
N LYS A 3 -12.99 -0.41 -0.89
CA LYS A 3 -12.61 0.14 0.40
C LYS A 3 -11.89 -0.91 1.22
N ILE A 4 -10.83 -0.50 1.87
CA ILE A 4 -10.04 -1.38 2.74
C ILE A 4 -9.77 -0.69 4.08
N ARG A 5 -9.41 -1.50 5.07
CA ARG A 5 -9.01 -1.02 6.39
C ARG A 5 -7.67 -1.64 6.76
N PHE A 6 -6.78 -0.79 7.27
CA PHE A 6 -5.53 -1.22 7.87
C PHE A 6 -5.72 -1.17 9.39
N ILE A 7 -5.50 -2.28 10.06
CA ILE A 7 -5.76 -2.41 11.50
C ILE A 7 -4.42 -2.61 12.21
N PHE A 8 -4.07 -1.63 13.04
CA PHE A 8 -2.94 -1.69 13.97
C PHE A 8 -3.48 -1.99 15.37
N ASP A 9 -2.59 -2.21 16.34
CA ASP A 9 -3.00 -2.52 17.72
C ASP A 9 -3.88 -1.43 18.33
N ASP A 10 -3.55 -0.17 18.08
CA ASP A 10 -4.20 0.98 18.73
C ASP A 10 -4.82 1.98 17.75
N CYS A 11 -4.92 1.61 16.48
CA CYS A 11 -5.25 2.60 15.46
C CYS A 11 -5.73 1.87 14.21
N SER A 12 -6.65 2.46 13.48
CA SER A 12 -7.06 1.93 12.18
C SER A 12 -7.09 3.02 11.13
N VAL A 13 -6.93 2.60 9.88
CA VAL A 13 -6.78 3.50 8.73
C VAL A 13 -7.69 3.02 7.62
N LEU A 14 -8.39 3.95 7.00
CA LEU A 14 -9.24 3.65 5.84
C LEU A 14 -8.51 4.02 4.57
N GLY A 15 -8.68 3.19 3.55
CA GLY A 15 -8.14 3.45 2.23
C GLY A 15 -9.10 3.09 1.13
N THR A 16 -8.88 3.67 -0.03
CA THR A 16 -9.66 3.41 -1.22
C THR A 16 -8.73 2.96 -2.33
N LEU A 17 -9.04 1.82 -2.92
CA LEU A 17 -8.29 1.29 -4.06
C LEU A 17 -9.08 1.56 -5.34
N LYS A 18 -8.39 2.00 -6.38
CA LYS A 18 -9.00 2.17 -7.69
C LYS A 18 -9.00 0.85 -8.44
N SER A 19 -9.95 0.69 -9.36
CA SER A 19 -10.08 -0.53 -10.14
C SER A 19 -8.91 -0.72 -11.10
N SER A 20 -8.28 -1.88 -11.04
CA SER A 20 -7.21 -2.27 -11.95
C SER A 20 -6.94 -3.75 -11.77
N ALA A 21 -6.22 -4.35 -12.73
CA ALA A 21 -5.82 -5.74 -12.62
C ALA A 21 -4.91 -5.97 -11.41
N SER A 22 -3.99 -5.01 -11.16
CA SER A 22 -3.11 -5.09 -9.98
C SER A 22 -3.89 -5.05 -8.68
N THR A 23 -4.87 -4.16 -8.59
CA THR A 23 -5.77 -4.07 -7.42
C THR A 23 -6.53 -5.36 -7.21
N ASP A 24 -7.07 -5.95 -8.28
CA ASP A 24 -7.80 -7.21 -8.18
C ASP A 24 -6.93 -8.31 -7.58
N ASP A 25 -5.68 -8.41 -8.03
CA ASP A 25 -4.74 -9.38 -7.48
C ASP A 25 -4.45 -9.13 -6.00
N PHE A 26 -4.34 -7.86 -5.60
CA PHE A 26 -4.11 -7.51 -4.21
C PHE A 26 -5.33 -7.89 -3.35
N VAL A 27 -6.51 -7.53 -3.79
CA VAL A 27 -7.76 -7.79 -3.04
C VAL A 27 -8.00 -9.28 -2.85
N ARG A 28 -7.62 -10.10 -3.83
CA ARG A 28 -7.78 -11.57 -3.70
C ARG A 28 -6.96 -12.15 -2.55
N GLN A 29 -5.92 -11.48 -2.11
CA GLN A 29 -5.06 -11.96 -1.02
C GLN A 29 -5.58 -11.55 0.35
N LEU A 30 -6.56 -10.64 0.42
CA LEU A 30 -7.06 -10.14 1.69
C LEU A 30 -7.98 -11.15 2.38
N PRO A 31 -8.00 -11.23 3.72
CA PRO A 31 -7.21 -10.41 4.64
C PRO A 31 -5.75 -10.84 4.70
N LEU A 32 -4.88 -9.89 4.97
CA LEU A 32 -3.44 -10.12 5.12
C LEU A 32 -2.95 -9.50 6.41
N THR A 33 -2.05 -10.20 7.11
CA THR A 33 -1.30 -9.61 8.22
C THR A 33 0.16 -9.52 7.78
N LEU A 34 0.69 -8.31 7.80
CA LEU A 34 2.01 -8.00 7.27
C LEU A 34 2.85 -7.27 8.30
N ASP A 35 4.16 -7.42 8.19
CA ASP A 35 5.11 -6.65 8.98
C ASP A 35 5.59 -5.47 8.12
N LEU A 36 5.31 -4.26 8.59
CA LEU A 36 5.74 -3.04 7.91
C LEU A 36 7.13 -2.63 8.39
N GLN A 37 7.93 -2.15 7.46
CA GLN A 37 9.26 -1.63 7.73
C GLN A 37 9.39 -0.24 7.11
N ASP A 38 10.13 0.63 7.78
CA ASP A 38 10.42 1.93 7.21
C ASP A 38 11.47 1.79 6.11
N TYR A 39 11.31 2.55 5.04
CA TYR A 39 12.28 2.61 3.96
C TYR A 39 12.58 4.06 3.62
N ALA A 40 13.85 4.43 3.73
CA ALA A 40 14.38 5.74 3.32
C ALA A 40 13.67 6.94 3.97
N ASN A 41 13.02 6.78 5.13
CA ASN A 41 12.26 7.82 5.79
C ASN A 41 11.20 8.44 4.87
N THR A 42 10.66 7.66 3.95
CA THR A 42 9.70 8.15 2.95
C THR A 42 8.47 7.26 2.89
N GLU A 43 8.64 5.97 3.18
CA GLU A 43 7.58 5.00 2.94
C GLU A 43 7.65 3.86 3.93
N LYS A 44 6.50 3.20 4.14
CA LYS A 44 6.42 1.91 4.83
C LYS A 44 6.24 0.84 3.78
N ILE A 45 7.00 -0.23 3.90
CA ILE A 45 6.94 -1.34 2.94
C ILE A 45 6.61 -2.65 3.64
N ALA A 46 5.97 -3.55 2.91
CA ALA A 46 5.70 -4.91 3.38
C ALA A 46 5.67 -5.85 2.19
N TYR A 47 6.36 -6.98 2.30
CA TYR A 47 6.40 -7.95 1.21
C TYR A 47 5.10 -8.74 1.17
N LEU A 48 4.53 -8.86 -0.04
CA LEU A 48 3.28 -9.60 -0.23
C LEU A 48 3.59 -11.09 -0.45
N PRO A 49 2.70 -11.99 0.00
CA PRO A 49 2.89 -13.42 -0.23
C PRO A 49 2.85 -13.79 -1.72
N ASN A 50 2.07 -13.06 -2.50
CA ASN A 50 1.99 -13.29 -3.95
C ASN A 50 2.18 -11.99 -4.70
N LYS A 51 2.92 -12.04 -5.79
CA LYS A 51 3.14 -10.86 -6.64
C LYS A 51 1.86 -10.48 -7.35
N LEU A 52 1.73 -9.18 -7.62
CA LEU A 52 0.60 -8.64 -8.36
C LEU A 52 0.95 -8.56 -9.85
N THR A 53 -0.07 -8.72 -10.69
CA THR A 53 0.10 -8.50 -12.12
C THR A 53 0.41 -7.04 -12.41
N ARG A 54 1.18 -6.81 -13.47
CA ARG A 54 1.48 -5.46 -13.97
C ARG A 54 0.63 -5.11 -15.19
N GLU A 55 -0.33 -5.95 -15.51
CA GLU A 55 -1.16 -5.80 -16.70
C GLU A 55 -1.90 -4.46 -16.70
N GLY A 56 -1.74 -3.69 -17.77
CA GLY A 56 -2.38 -2.39 -17.91
C GLY A 56 -1.79 -1.28 -17.05
N ALA A 57 -0.75 -1.57 -16.25
CA ALA A 57 -0.16 -0.56 -15.39
C ALA A 57 0.88 0.26 -16.15
N PRO A 58 1.02 1.56 -15.83
CA PRO A 58 2.11 2.35 -16.40
C PRO A 58 3.45 1.84 -15.86
N SER A 59 4.55 2.21 -16.55
CA SER A 59 5.89 1.75 -16.19
C SER A 59 6.38 2.32 -14.86
N GLY A 60 5.77 3.41 -14.42
CA GLY A 60 6.10 4.05 -13.15
C GLY A 60 5.15 5.20 -12.89
N THR A 61 5.33 5.86 -11.75
CA THR A 61 4.46 6.98 -11.39
C THR A 61 5.15 7.88 -10.37
N GLN A 62 4.66 9.09 -10.27
CA GLN A 62 5.01 10.03 -9.22
C GLN A 62 4.12 9.77 -8.01
N SER A 63 4.70 9.78 -6.82
CA SER A 63 3.99 9.41 -5.59
C SER A 63 3.75 10.61 -4.70
N LYS A 64 2.63 10.58 -3.99
CA LYS A 64 2.24 11.59 -3.02
C LYS A 64 2.00 10.96 -1.66
N THR A 65 2.11 11.77 -0.63
CA THR A 65 1.76 11.36 0.73
C THR A 65 0.36 10.75 0.74
N GLY A 66 0.26 9.56 1.32
CA GLY A 66 -1.01 8.83 1.39
C GLY A 66 -1.22 7.85 0.26
N ASP A 67 -0.35 7.79 -0.73
CA ASP A 67 -0.50 6.82 -1.82
C ASP A 67 -0.26 5.40 -1.32
N ILE A 68 -1.14 4.49 -1.75
CA ILE A 68 -1.00 3.05 -1.57
C ILE A 68 -0.52 2.50 -2.90
N SER A 69 0.66 1.89 -2.92
CA SER A 69 1.29 1.47 -4.16
C SER A 69 1.93 0.09 -4.02
N TYR A 70 2.36 -0.43 -5.16
CA TYR A 70 3.07 -1.69 -5.27
C TYR A 70 4.38 -1.45 -6.00
N TYR A 71 5.49 -1.90 -5.42
CA TYR A 71 6.78 -1.81 -6.09
C TYR A 71 7.07 -3.16 -6.75
N ALA A 72 6.87 -3.22 -8.05
CA ALA A 72 6.90 -4.47 -8.79
C ALA A 72 8.26 -5.20 -8.74
N PRO A 73 9.42 -4.50 -8.83
CA PRO A 73 10.70 -5.20 -8.80
C PRO A 73 10.92 -6.05 -7.56
N TRP A 74 10.41 -5.62 -6.41
CA TRP A 74 10.59 -6.33 -5.14
C TRP A 74 9.35 -7.09 -4.68
N GLY A 75 8.19 -6.83 -5.28
CA GLY A 75 6.94 -7.49 -4.89
C GLY A 75 6.39 -7.02 -3.56
N ASN A 76 6.62 -5.77 -3.21
CA ASN A 76 6.16 -5.25 -1.93
C ASN A 76 5.10 -4.16 -2.05
N LEU A 77 4.23 -4.13 -1.04
CA LEU A 77 3.30 -3.03 -0.82
C LEU A 77 4.09 -1.82 -0.32
N VAL A 78 3.67 -0.63 -0.72
CA VAL A 78 4.30 0.63 -0.33
C VAL A 78 3.24 1.61 0.11
N ILE A 79 3.41 2.20 1.29
CA ILE A 79 2.57 3.28 1.78
C ILE A 79 3.46 4.51 1.92
N PHE A 80 3.22 5.51 1.09
CA PHE A 80 4.01 6.74 1.12
C PHE A 80 3.50 7.68 2.19
N TYR A 81 4.38 8.09 3.10
CA TYR A 81 4.04 9.11 4.09
C TYR A 81 4.77 10.43 3.82
N LYS A 82 5.49 10.51 2.70
CA LYS A 82 6.06 11.73 2.14
C LYS A 82 5.92 11.67 0.63
N ASP A 83 5.92 12.82 0.00
CA ASP A 83 5.91 12.89 -1.46
C ASP A 83 7.23 12.35 -2.01
N PHE A 84 7.14 11.70 -3.15
CA PHE A 84 8.29 11.14 -3.84
C PHE A 84 8.15 11.40 -5.33
N GLY A 85 9.25 11.69 -6.00
CA GLY A 85 9.24 11.92 -7.44
C GLY A 85 8.92 10.66 -8.23
N TYR A 86 8.97 10.78 -9.54
CA TYR A 86 8.73 9.66 -10.44
C TYR A 86 9.68 8.51 -10.14
N ALA A 87 9.16 7.30 -10.07
CA ALA A 87 9.94 6.09 -9.92
C ALA A 87 9.39 4.99 -10.82
N SER A 88 10.28 4.34 -11.59
CA SER A 88 9.93 3.17 -12.38
C SER A 88 9.56 2.02 -11.46
N GLY A 89 8.59 1.22 -11.87
CA GLY A 89 8.19 0.03 -11.13
C GLY A 89 7.15 0.30 -10.05
N ILE A 90 6.84 1.55 -9.74
CA ILE A 90 5.78 1.89 -8.79
C ILE A 90 4.44 1.87 -9.52
N ILE A 91 3.52 1.07 -8.99
CA ILE A 91 2.14 0.97 -9.51
C ILE A 91 1.21 1.47 -8.41
N LYS A 92 0.50 2.56 -8.67
CA LYS A 92 -0.45 3.10 -7.70
C LYS A 92 -1.69 2.24 -7.65
N LEU A 93 -2.06 1.78 -6.45
CA LEU A 93 -3.28 1.00 -6.21
C LEU A 93 -4.41 1.88 -5.72
N GLY A 94 -4.11 2.89 -4.92
CA GLY A 94 -5.11 3.76 -4.34
C GLY A 94 -4.50 4.75 -3.37
N GLN A 95 -5.27 5.11 -2.35
CA GLN A 95 -4.85 6.14 -1.41
C GLN A 95 -5.43 5.92 -0.03
N ILE A 96 -4.72 6.41 0.97
CA ILE A 96 -5.19 6.49 2.34
C ILE A 96 -6.21 7.62 2.40
N ASP A 97 -7.37 7.36 2.95
CA ASP A 97 -8.43 8.37 3.11
C ASP A 97 -8.32 9.08 4.44
N ASP A 98 -7.95 8.35 5.50
CA ASP A 98 -7.88 8.91 6.84
C ASP A 98 -6.96 8.05 7.68
N GLY A 99 -6.16 8.68 8.54
CA GLY A 99 -5.34 7.97 9.52
C GLY A 99 -3.89 7.73 9.11
N ILE A 100 -3.35 8.47 8.16
CA ILE A 100 -1.95 8.30 7.73
C ILE A 100 -0.97 8.37 8.89
N HIS A 101 -1.29 9.11 9.94
CA HIS A 101 -0.43 9.24 11.12
C HIS A 101 -0.18 7.89 11.80
N CYS A 102 -1.08 6.92 11.64
CA CYS A 102 -0.88 5.58 12.21
C CYS A 102 0.33 4.87 11.60
N PHE A 103 0.64 5.17 10.36
CA PHE A 103 1.83 4.63 9.70
C PHE A 103 3.11 5.34 10.15
N ILE A 104 3.02 6.65 10.40
CA ILE A 104 4.19 7.48 10.70
C ILE A 104 4.72 7.27 12.10
N SER A 105 3.82 7.04 13.07
CA SER A 105 4.15 7.06 14.49
C SER A 105 4.99 5.89 14.97
N LYS A 106 5.26 4.90 14.12
CA LYS A 106 5.94 3.67 14.52
C LYS A 106 7.02 3.28 13.51
N GLU A 107 8.10 2.70 14.01
CA GLU A 107 9.21 2.27 13.14
C GLU A 107 8.90 0.96 12.43
N THR A 108 8.40 -0.02 13.17
CA THR A 108 8.05 -1.34 12.65
C THR A 108 6.70 -1.71 13.20
N ASN A 109 5.80 -2.12 12.32
CA ASN A 109 4.43 -2.39 12.69
C ASN A 109 3.90 -3.65 12.06
N ARG A 110 3.12 -4.37 12.85
CA ARG A 110 2.27 -5.42 12.30
C ARG A 110 0.91 -4.82 12.00
N VAL A 111 0.42 -5.05 10.79
CA VAL A 111 -0.85 -4.51 10.33
C VAL A 111 -1.66 -5.62 9.68
N THR A 112 -2.96 -5.64 9.95
CA THR A 112 -3.90 -6.50 9.25
C THR A 112 -4.69 -5.64 8.27
N ILE A 113 -4.75 -6.08 7.03
CA ILE A 113 -5.47 -5.38 5.97
C ILE A 113 -6.68 -6.22 5.59
N GLU A 114 -7.85 -5.61 5.61
CA GLU A 114 -9.09 -6.30 5.24
C GLU A 114 -9.90 -5.47 4.25
N LYS A 115 -10.66 -6.18 3.44
CA LYS A 115 -11.60 -5.56 2.52
C LYS A 115 -12.88 -5.21 3.29
N LEU A 116 -13.40 -4.01 3.03
CA LEU A 116 -14.69 -3.59 3.56
C LEU A 116 -15.75 -3.83 2.49
N ASN A 117 -16.53 -4.87 2.66
CA ASN A 117 -17.60 -5.34 1.75
C ASN A 117 -17.18 -5.30 0.27
#